data_f6a4ed31abcf1f8333ef2786c5664008
#
_entry.id   f6a4ed31abcf1f8333ef2786c5664008
#
_cell.length_a   1.000
_cell.length_b   1.000
_cell.length_c   1.000
_cell.angle_alpha   90.00
_cell.angle_beta   90.00
_cell.angle_gamma   90.00
#
_symmetry.space_group_name_H-M   'P 1'
#
loop_
_entity.id
_entity.type
_entity.pdbx_description
1 polymer ?
#
loop_
_entity_poly.entity_id
_entity_poly.type
_entity_poly.pdbx_seq_one_letter_code
_entity_poly.pdbx_strand_id
1 'polypeptide(L)'
;MEFNKARNIIGLRVLSDNVIWLWVKDKSVVVVDPSVHEPVIRYINENNFQLEAILQTHHHSDHIGGTKSLIERWPNVKVIASSKEKKRIPFQNVSVEDGEILNILGEKVKIIEVLGHTSSHIAFFLNGKNP
;
A
#
# COMPACT_ATOMS: atom_id res chain seq x y z
N MET A 1 -4.75 -5.83 19.48
CA MET A 1 -5.79 -5.53 19.25
C MET A 1 -6.28 -6.28 18.26
N GLU A 2 -7.14 -6.66 18.16
CA GLU A 2 -7.54 -7.38 17.35
C GLU A 2 -8.19 -6.85 16.42
N PHE A 3 -8.19 -5.83 16.11
CA PHE A 3 -8.93 -5.30 15.39
C PHE A 3 -9.43 -6.02 14.38
N ASN A 4 -9.29 -6.83 13.94
CA ASN A 4 -9.89 -7.35 12.96
C ASN A 4 -9.44 -8.68 12.71
N LYS A 5 -10.06 -9.67 13.10
CA LYS A 5 -9.61 -10.99 12.88
C LYS A 5 -9.57 -11.33 11.46
N ALA A 6 -10.33 -10.70 10.63
CA ALA A 6 -10.36 -11.01 9.23
C ALA A 6 -9.31 -10.23 8.48
N ARG A 7 -8.76 -9.19 9.06
CA ARG A 7 -7.73 -8.42 8.43
C ARG A 7 -6.59 -8.29 9.38
N ASN A 8 -5.47 -8.80 9.03
CA ASN A 8 -4.29 -8.64 9.86
C ASN A 8 -3.54 -7.45 9.35
N ILE A 9 -3.62 -6.36 10.08
CA ILE A 9 -2.92 -5.14 9.72
C ILE A 9 -1.79 -4.94 10.69
N ILE A 10 -0.58 -4.90 10.17
CA ILE A 10 0.62 -4.85 10.96
C ILE A 10 1.40 -3.61 10.63
N GLY A 11 1.89 -2.92 11.62
CA GLY A 11 2.72 -1.74 11.42
C GLY A 11 4.16 -2.08 11.65
N LEU A 12 5.03 -1.75 10.71
CA LEU A 12 6.47 -1.90 10.87
C LEU A 12 7.04 -0.53 11.13
N ARG A 13 7.65 -0.36 12.29
CA ARG A 13 8.22 0.90 12.64
C ARG A 13 9.56 1.04 11.97
N VAL A 14 9.76 2.08 11.20
CA VAL A 14 10.99 2.28 10.45
C VAL A 14 11.41 3.73 10.59
N LEU A 15 12.68 4.02 10.36
CA LEU A 15 13.25 5.32 10.53
C LEU A 15 12.90 5.75 11.96
N SER A 16 12.77 6.90 12.31
CA SER A 16 12.47 7.19 13.71
C SER A 16 11.00 7.40 13.93
N ASP A 17 10.29 7.89 12.94
CA ASP A 17 8.91 8.22 13.17
C ASP A 17 7.94 7.58 12.22
N ASN A 18 8.38 6.84 11.24
CA ASN A 18 7.49 6.32 10.23
C ASN A 18 7.03 4.91 10.52
N VAL A 19 5.86 4.59 10.05
CA VAL A 19 5.32 3.24 10.17
C VAL A 19 4.88 2.82 8.78
N ILE A 20 5.31 1.64 8.35
CA ILE A 20 4.86 1.06 7.10
C ILE A 20 3.76 0.10 7.46
N TRP A 21 2.60 0.25 6.85
CA TRP A 21 1.47 -0.63 7.15
C TRP A 21 1.41 -1.78 6.18
N LEU A 22 1.21 -2.97 6.72
CA LEU A 22 1.08 -4.18 5.92
C LEU A 22 -0.28 -4.80 6.20
N TRP A 23 -0.97 -5.16 5.15
CA TRP A 23 -2.26 -5.83 5.28
C TRP A 23 -2.03 -7.26 4.81
N VAL A 24 -2.20 -8.23 5.69
CA VAL A 24 -1.88 -9.61 5.41
C VAL A 24 -3.15 -10.43 5.38
N LYS A 25 -3.34 -11.23 4.35
CA LYS A 25 -4.46 -12.11 4.27
C LYS A 25 -3.98 -13.41 3.64
N ASP A 26 -4.15 -14.51 4.35
CA ASP A 26 -3.61 -15.80 3.94
C ASP A 26 -2.10 -15.65 3.76
N LYS A 27 -1.58 -15.83 2.58
CA LYS A 27 -0.15 -15.67 2.38
C LYS A 27 0.17 -14.46 1.51
N SER A 28 -0.76 -13.58 1.34
CA SER A 28 -0.58 -12.40 0.51
C SER A 28 -0.48 -11.15 1.35
N VAL A 29 0.38 -10.24 0.93
CA VAL A 29 0.63 -9.01 1.66
C VAL A 29 0.41 -7.81 0.74
N VAL A 30 -0.25 -6.79 1.26
CA VAL A 30 -0.37 -5.50 0.60
C VAL A 30 0.36 -4.51 1.50
N VAL A 31 1.27 -3.73 0.94
CA VAL A 31 2.03 -2.77 1.74
C VAL A 31 1.62 -1.36 1.35
N VAL A 32 1.53 -0.47 2.32
CA VAL A 32 1.12 0.92 2.10
C VAL A 32 2.32 1.82 2.34
N ASP A 33 2.63 2.63 1.34
CA ASP A 33 3.69 3.65 1.42
C ASP A 33 5.01 3.13 1.99
N PRO A 34 5.64 2.17 1.32
CA PRO A 34 6.89 1.61 1.84
C PRO A 34 8.03 2.60 1.65
N SER A 35 8.37 3.31 2.71
CA SER A 35 9.44 4.30 2.65
C SER A 35 10.81 3.65 2.49
N VAL A 36 10.99 2.45 3.02
CA VAL A 36 12.22 1.69 2.84
C VAL A 36 11.84 0.25 2.55
N HIS A 37 12.72 -0.48 1.88
CA HIS A 37 12.37 -1.82 1.43
C HIS A 37 12.81 -2.95 2.38
N GLU A 38 13.90 -2.77 3.08
CA GLU A 38 14.48 -3.87 3.83
C GLU A 38 13.58 -4.51 4.87
N PRO A 39 12.92 -3.76 5.74
CA PRO A 39 12.06 -4.42 6.73
C PRO A 39 10.86 -5.11 6.09
N VAL A 40 10.38 -4.59 4.98
CA VAL A 40 9.27 -5.22 4.28
C VAL A 40 9.71 -6.54 3.68
N ILE A 41 10.85 -6.56 3.01
CA ILE A 41 11.37 -7.79 2.42
C ILE A 41 11.62 -8.82 3.50
N ARG A 42 12.20 -8.39 4.62
CA ARG A 42 12.50 -9.31 5.69
C ARG A 42 11.23 -9.93 6.25
N TYR A 43 10.22 -9.11 6.49
CA TYR A 43 8.97 -9.62 7.05
C TYR A 43 8.32 -10.62 6.11
N ILE A 44 8.27 -10.31 4.82
CA ILE A 44 7.64 -11.17 3.84
C ILE A 44 8.40 -12.49 3.72
N ASN A 45 9.73 -12.42 3.70
CA ASN A 45 10.53 -13.63 3.58
C ASN A 45 10.45 -14.50 4.83
N GLU A 46 10.47 -13.91 6.00
CA GLU A 46 10.44 -14.68 7.23
C GLU A 46 9.11 -15.41 7.42
N ASN A 47 8.06 -14.90 6.81
CA ASN A 47 6.76 -15.53 6.95
C ASN A 47 6.33 -16.30 5.70
N ASN A 48 7.20 -16.38 4.70
CA ASN A 48 6.89 -17.05 3.45
C ASN A 48 5.64 -16.52 2.78
N PHE A 49 5.50 -15.21 2.78
CA PHE A 49 4.37 -14.55 2.15
C PHE A 49 4.73 -14.10 0.74
N GLN A 50 3.76 -13.57 0.03
CA GLN A 50 3.94 -13.01 -1.30
C GLN A 50 3.45 -11.59 -1.30
N LEU A 51 4.15 -10.68 -1.98
CA LEU A 51 3.72 -9.31 -2.09
C LEU A 51 2.74 -9.17 -3.24
N GLU A 52 1.51 -8.80 -2.91
CA GLU A 52 0.44 -8.71 -3.91
C GLU A 52 0.33 -7.30 -4.48
N ALA A 53 0.42 -6.30 -3.67
CA ALA A 53 0.23 -4.93 -4.11
C ALA A 53 0.93 -3.93 -3.21
N ILE A 54 1.25 -2.78 -3.78
CA ILE A 54 1.79 -1.64 -3.05
C ILE A 54 0.79 -0.52 -3.26
N LEU A 55 0.31 0.06 -2.17
CA LEU A 55 -0.62 1.18 -2.24
C LEU A 55 0.14 2.46 -1.90
N GLN A 56 0.12 3.42 -2.83
CA GLN A 56 0.80 4.68 -2.61
C GLN A 56 -0.21 5.77 -2.40
N THR A 57 -0.20 6.42 -1.25
CA THR A 57 -1.18 7.46 -0.95
C THR A 57 -0.77 8.80 -1.52
N HIS A 58 0.53 9.07 -1.61
CA HIS A 58 1.01 10.32 -2.20
C HIS A 58 2.49 10.14 -2.58
N HIS A 59 3.09 11.17 -3.14
CA HIS A 59 4.38 11.05 -3.81
C HIS A 59 5.61 11.37 -2.99
N HIS A 60 5.48 11.71 -1.72
CA HIS A 60 6.65 12.10 -0.94
C HIS A 60 7.64 10.95 -0.87
N SER A 61 8.91 11.27 -0.96
CA SER A 61 9.94 10.24 -1.03
C SER A 61 9.95 9.33 0.17
N ASP A 62 9.56 9.82 1.34
CA ASP A 62 9.52 8.99 2.52
C ASP A 62 8.31 8.06 2.50
N HIS A 63 7.51 8.06 1.44
CA HIS A 63 6.41 7.12 1.28
C HIS A 63 6.59 6.23 0.07
N ILE A 64 7.50 6.56 -0.83
CA ILE A 64 7.70 5.75 -2.02
C ILE A 64 9.13 5.22 -2.14
N GLY A 65 9.99 5.55 -1.17
CA GLY A 65 11.42 5.25 -1.29
C GLY A 65 11.74 3.78 -1.46
N GLY A 66 10.95 2.89 -0.90
CA GLY A 66 11.22 1.46 -1.00
C GLY A 66 10.55 0.77 -2.16
N THR A 67 9.68 1.47 -2.89
CA THR A 67 8.84 0.82 -3.89
C THR A 67 9.65 0.21 -5.02
N LYS A 68 10.64 0.94 -5.52
CA LYS A 68 11.42 0.44 -6.64
C LYS A 68 12.11 -0.89 -6.31
N SER A 69 12.68 -0.99 -5.12
CA SER A 69 13.35 -2.21 -4.71
C SER A 69 12.35 -3.36 -4.55
N LEU A 70 11.15 -3.05 -4.09
CA LEU A 70 10.14 -4.08 -3.95
C LEU A 70 9.67 -4.58 -5.32
N ILE A 71 9.58 -3.69 -6.30
CA ILE A 71 9.22 -4.09 -7.65
C ILE A 71 10.31 -4.99 -8.25
N GLU A 72 11.57 -4.72 -7.96
CA GLU A 72 12.64 -5.54 -8.45
C GLU A 72 12.54 -6.96 -7.91
N ARG A 73 12.11 -7.08 -6.67
CA ARG A 73 11.99 -8.38 -6.05
C ARG A 73 10.71 -9.09 -6.44
N TRP A 74 9.62 -8.35 -6.60
CA TRP A 74 8.34 -8.92 -7.00
C TRP A 74 7.83 -8.20 -8.25
N PRO A 75 8.32 -8.58 -9.43
CA PRO A 75 8.02 -7.82 -10.65
C PRO A 75 6.54 -7.79 -11.05
N ASN A 76 5.76 -8.73 -10.55
CA ASN A 76 4.34 -8.74 -10.89
C ASN A 76 3.47 -8.01 -9.88
N VAL A 77 4.07 -7.32 -8.94
CA VAL A 77 3.31 -6.61 -7.92
C VAL A 77 2.51 -5.48 -8.56
N LYS A 78 1.31 -5.25 -8.03
CA LYS A 78 0.50 -4.14 -8.51
C LYS A 78 0.87 -2.91 -7.72
N VAL A 79 1.21 -1.83 -8.38
CA VAL A 79 1.53 -0.57 -7.72
C VAL A 79 0.39 0.38 -8.01
N ILE A 80 -0.42 0.66 -6.99
CA ILE A 80 -1.66 1.39 -7.12
C ILE A 80 -1.49 2.79 -6.58
N ALA A 81 -1.75 3.78 -7.41
CA ALA A 81 -1.56 5.17 -7.03
C ALA A 81 -2.53 6.04 -7.81
N SER A 82 -2.67 7.29 -7.39
CA SER A 82 -3.55 8.22 -8.08
C SER A 82 -3.08 8.47 -9.51
N SER A 83 -4.02 8.50 -10.43
CA SER A 83 -3.70 8.78 -11.83
C SER A 83 -3.11 10.19 -11.97
N LYS A 84 -3.37 11.06 -11.02
CA LYS A 84 -2.84 12.42 -11.05
C LYS A 84 -1.36 12.46 -10.71
N GLU A 85 -0.81 11.37 -10.22
CA GLU A 85 0.59 11.33 -9.82
C GLU A 85 1.47 10.49 -10.74
N LYS A 86 1.08 10.31 -11.97
CA LYS A 86 1.86 9.47 -12.87
C LYS A 86 3.28 10.00 -13.07
N LYS A 87 3.48 11.30 -13.02
CA LYS A 87 4.81 11.84 -13.19
C LYS A 87 5.67 11.62 -11.96
N ARG A 88 5.09 11.72 -10.78
CA ARG A 88 5.85 11.60 -9.55
C ARG A 88 5.92 10.18 -9.04
N ILE A 89 5.01 9.34 -9.48
CA ILE A 89 5.01 7.92 -9.18
C ILE A 89 4.94 7.18 -10.51
N PRO A 90 6.02 7.20 -11.28
CA PRO A 90 5.97 6.68 -12.65
C PRO A 90 5.94 5.15 -12.72
N PHE A 91 6.26 4.48 -11.61
CA PHE A 91 6.22 3.03 -11.62
C PHE A 91 4.84 2.48 -11.24
N GLN A 92 3.83 3.32 -11.12
CA GLN A 92 2.50 2.80 -10.87
C GLN A 92 2.00 2.06 -12.10
N ASN A 93 1.36 0.92 -11.89
CA ASN A 93 0.80 0.17 -12.99
C ASN A 93 -0.72 0.00 -12.84
N VAL A 94 -1.29 0.48 -11.76
CA VAL A 94 -2.73 0.57 -11.59
C VAL A 94 -3.02 2.00 -11.15
N SER A 95 -3.53 2.81 -12.07
CA SER A 95 -3.81 4.20 -11.76
C SER A 95 -5.27 4.34 -11.39
N VAL A 96 -5.55 5.02 -10.30
CA VAL A 96 -6.90 5.11 -9.78
C VAL A 96 -7.36 6.53 -9.59
N GLU A 97 -8.66 6.72 -9.48
CA GLU A 97 -9.26 8.02 -9.28
C GLU A 97 -10.26 7.98 -8.16
N ASP A 98 -10.61 9.14 -7.64
CA ASP A 98 -11.55 9.27 -6.56
C ASP A 98 -12.84 8.53 -6.86
N GLY A 99 -13.34 7.80 -5.93
CA GLY A 99 -14.60 7.07 -6.06
C GLY A 99 -14.50 5.68 -6.63
N GLU A 100 -13.33 5.32 -7.17
CA GLU A 100 -13.19 3.99 -7.73
C GLU A 100 -13.20 2.93 -6.63
N ILE A 101 -13.65 1.74 -6.96
CA ILE A 101 -13.64 0.62 -6.03
C ILE A 101 -12.83 -0.49 -6.67
N LEU A 102 -11.82 -0.95 -5.96
CA LEU A 102 -10.95 -2.01 -6.43
C LEU A 102 -11.19 -3.26 -5.59
N ASN A 103 -10.85 -4.40 -6.16
CA ASN A 103 -10.89 -5.63 -5.40
C ASN A 103 -9.44 -5.98 -5.06
N ILE A 104 -9.10 -5.93 -3.79
CA ILE A 104 -7.75 -6.22 -3.34
C ILE A 104 -7.85 -7.27 -2.26
N LEU A 105 -7.15 -8.36 -2.41
CA LEU A 105 -7.17 -9.50 -1.49
C LEU A 105 -8.62 -9.97 -1.24
N GLY A 106 -9.45 -9.90 -2.26
CA GLY A 106 -10.82 -10.36 -2.14
C GLY A 106 -11.76 -9.40 -1.44
N GLU A 107 -11.30 -8.20 -1.12
CA GLU A 107 -12.14 -7.22 -0.48
C GLU A 107 -12.27 -5.97 -1.32
N LYS A 108 -13.37 -5.26 -1.14
CA LYS A 108 -13.60 -4.04 -1.88
C LYS A 108 -12.92 -2.89 -1.18
N VAL A 109 -12.12 -2.16 -1.92
CA VAL A 109 -11.37 -1.03 -1.38
C VAL A 109 -11.75 0.20 -2.18
N LYS A 110 -12.27 1.20 -1.51
CA LYS A 110 -12.71 2.42 -2.18
C LYS A 110 -11.61 3.46 -2.11
N ILE A 111 -11.41 4.16 -3.23
CA ILE A 111 -10.41 5.21 -3.32
C ILE A 111 -11.09 6.53 -3.00
N ILE A 112 -10.53 7.28 -2.10
CA ILE A 112 -11.09 8.57 -1.70
C ILE A 112 -10.00 9.61 -1.79
N GLU A 113 -10.24 10.66 -2.53
CA GLU A 113 -9.27 11.74 -2.63
C GLU A 113 -9.36 12.58 -1.37
N VAL A 114 -8.24 12.90 -0.77
CA VAL A 114 -8.19 13.66 0.46
C VAL A 114 -7.77 15.06 0.12
N LEU A 115 -8.63 16.03 0.42
CA LEU A 115 -8.31 17.41 0.11
C LEU A 115 -7.52 18.02 1.24
N GLY A 116 -6.79 19.05 0.92
CA GLY A 116 -6.17 19.87 1.94
C GLY A 116 -4.68 19.83 2.00
N HIS A 117 -4.04 18.70 1.72
CA HIS A 117 -2.61 18.67 1.82
C HIS A 117 -1.96 18.75 0.49
N THR A 118 -2.16 17.83 -0.37
CA THR A 118 -1.65 17.90 -1.72
C THR A 118 -2.83 17.62 -2.61
N SER A 119 -2.70 17.96 -3.84
CA SER A 119 -3.82 17.84 -4.75
C SER A 119 -4.09 16.39 -5.13
N SER A 120 -3.22 15.46 -4.81
CA SER A 120 -3.37 14.11 -5.26
C SER A 120 -3.22 13.08 -4.17
N HIS A 121 -3.42 13.48 -2.95
CA HIS A 121 -3.35 12.55 -1.83
C HIS A 121 -4.64 11.72 -1.82
N ILE A 122 -4.51 10.40 -1.77
CA ILE A 122 -5.68 9.54 -1.72
C ILE A 122 -5.61 8.63 -0.51
N ALA A 123 -6.76 8.14 -0.10
CA ALA A 123 -6.86 7.17 0.97
C ALA A 123 -7.52 5.92 0.41
N PHE A 124 -7.16 4.78 0.97
CA PHE A 124 -7.70 3.50 0.58
C PHE A 124 -8.63 3.03 1.70
N PHE A 125 -9.92 2.99 1.42
CA PHE A 125 -10.90 2.69 2.43
C PHE A 125 -11.43 1.28 2.27
N LEU A 126 -11.21 0.43 3.26
CA LEU A 126 -11.68 -0.92 3.20
C LEU A 126 -13.17 -0.92 3.48
N ASN A 127 -13.95 -1.30 2.48
CA ASN A 127 -15.35 -1.20 2.60
C ASN A 127 -15.88 -2.47 3.08
N GLY A 128 -17.07 -2.54 3.33
CA GLY A 128 -17.66 -3.71 3.60
C GLY A 128 -17.80 -4.03 4.98
N LYS A 129 -17.05 -3.78 5.77
CA LYS A 129 -17.21 -4.08 7.04
C LYS A 129 -17.38 -3.00 7.73
N ASN A 130 -17.83 -2.36 7.66
CA ASN A 130 -18.07 -1.37 8.40
C ASN A 130 -17.25 -0.88 8.89
N PRO A 131 -17.04 -0.25 8.75
CA PRO A 131 -16.08 0.36 9.24
C PRO A 131 -16.30 0.74 10.34
#